data_ab02859eef87511143410c9810168f61
#
_entry.id   ab02859eef87511143410c9810168f61
#
_cell.length_a   1.000
_cell.length_b   1.000
_cell.length_c   1.000
_cell.angle_alpha   90.00
_cell.angle_beta   90.00
_cell.angle_gamma   90.00
#
_symmetry.space_group_name_H-M   'P 1'
#
loop_
_entity.id
_entity.type
_entity.pdbx_description
1 polymer ?
#
loop_
_entity_poly.entity_id
_entity_poly.type
_entity_poly.pdbx_seq_one_letter_code
_entity_poly.pdbx_strand_id
1 'polypeptide(L)'
;MIYARNHQLEQAREERRRLLKLFSYPEGEQVLADLERRFETDLPVFQGKAGSYDPLDAMRRDAHREIFLVIRHQLELARQEATRTRQHNDE
;
A
#
# COMPACT_ATOMS: atom_id res chain seq x y z
N MET A 1 -22.69 -5.65 -15.46
CA MET A 1 -22.30 -5.89 -16.84
C MET A 1 -20.87 -6.35 -16.91
N ILE A 2 -20.63 -7.44 -17.64
CA ILE A 2 -19.34 -8.12 -17.69
C ILE A 2 -18.23 -7.20 -18.25
N TYR A 3 -18.55 -6.42 -19.28
CA TYR A 3 -17.58 -5.52 -19.91
C TYR A 3 -17.05 -4.45 -18.95
N ALA A 4 -17.95 -3.80 -18.21
CA ALA A 4 -17.55 -2.76 -17.26
C ALA A 4 -16.71 -3.33 -16.12
N ARG A 5 -17.05 -4.55 -15.64
CA ARG A 5 -16.29 -5.22 -14.61
C ARG A 5 -14.88 -5.56 -15.09
N ASN A 6 -14.73 -6.08 -16.30
CA ASN A 6 -13.43 -6.41 -16.88
C ASN A 6 -12.57 -5.16 -17.06
N HIS A 7 -13.18 -4.06 -17.49
CA HIS A 7 -12.47 -2.79 -17.64
C HIS A 7 -11.95 -2.28 -16.29
N GLN A 8 -12.76 -2.40 -15.23
CA GLN A 8 -12.35 -2.00 -13.89
C GLN A 8 -11.21 -2.86 -13.36
N LEU A 9 -11.25 -4.17 -13.63
CA LEU A 9 -10.18 -5.08 -13.24
C LEU A 9 -8.87 -4.77 -13.95
N GLU A 10 -8.93 -4.48 -15.25
CA GLU A 10 -7.75 -4.10 -16.03
C GLU A 10 -7.15 -2.79 -15.52
N GLN A 11 -8.02 -1.82 -15.20
CA GLN A 11 -7.59 -0.54 -14.67
C GLN A 11 -6.89 -0.70 -13.32
N ALA A 12 -7.44 -1.55 -12.44
CA ALA A 12 -6.84 -1.84 -11.15
C ALA A 12 -5.45 -2.50 -11.30
N ARG A 13 -5.31 -3.43 -12.26
CA ARG A 13 -4.02 -4.07 -12.56
C ARG A 13 -3.00 -3.07 -13.08
N GLU A 14 -3.43 -2.15 -13.93
CA GLU A 14 -2.58 -1.08 -14.45
C GLU A 14 -2.06 -0.19 -13.31
N GLU A 15 -2.94 0.19 -12.39
CA GLU A 15 -2.57 1.00 -11.24
C GLU A 15 -1.53 0.29 -10.37
N ARG A 16 -1.75 -1.00 -10.09
CA ARG A 16 -0.81 -1.80 -9.31
C ARG A 16 0.54 -1.93 -10.02
N ARG A 17 0.54 -2.09 -11.33
CA ARG A 17 1.77 -2.19 -12.12
C ARG A 17 2.58 -0.91 -12.03
N ARG A 18 1.91 0.26 -12.09
CA ARG A 18 2.57 1.55 -11.95
C ARG A 18 3.17 1.73 -10.55
N LEU A 19 2.44 1.33 -9.52
CA LEU A 19 2.94 1.36 -8.15
C LEU A 19 4.20 0.49 -8.01
N LEU A 20 4.14 -0.72 -8.53
CA LEU A 20 5.27 -1.65 -8.46
C LEU A 20 6.49 -1.09 -9.20
N LYS A 21 6.28 -0.53 -10.38
CA LYS A 21 7.35 0.08 -11.16
C LYS A 21 8.03 1.21 -10.38
N LEU A 22 7.23 2.10 -9.79
CA LEU A 22 7.75 3.24 -9.03
C LEU A 22 8.51 2.80 -7.78
N PHE A 23 7.95 1.88 -7.00
CA PHE A 23 8.51 1.49 -5.71
C PHE A 23 9.45 0.29 -5.77
N SER A 24 9.76 -0.21 -6.98
CA SER A 24 10.82 -1.22 -7.16
C SER A 24 12.21 -0.60 -7.30
N TYR A 25 12.31 0.66 -7.64
CA TYR A 25 13.58 1.35 -7.62
C TYR A 25 14.01 1.61 -6.19
N PRO A 26 15.32 1.48 -5.88
CA PRO A 26 15.80 1.71 -4.52
C PRO A 26 15.41 3.08 -3.96
N GLU A 27 15.41 4.11 -4.80
CA GLU A 27 15.00 5.45 -4.41
C GLU A 27 13.51 5.52 -4.08
N GLY A 28 12.67 4.83 -4.86
CA GLY A 28 11.24 4.75 -4.61
C GLY A 28 10.94 4.03 -3.30
N GLU A 29 11.60 2.90 -3.06
CA GLU A 29 11.47 2.17 -1.79
C GLU A 29 11.87 3.04 -0.60
N GLN A 30 12.95 3.80 -0.74
CA GLN A 30 13.42 4.69 0.32
C GLN A 30 12.42 5.81 0.58
N VAL A 31 11.85 6.41 -0.46
CA VAL A 31 10.83 7.45 -0.33
C VAL A 31 9.62 6.90 0.43
N LEU A 32 9.16 5.70 0.07
CA LEU A 32 8.02 5.08 0.75
C LEU A 32 8.32 4.85 2.24
N ALA A 33 9.51 4.31 2.55
CA ALA A 33 9.93 4.09 3.93
C ALA A 33 10.05 5.41 4.70
N ASP A 34 10.55 6.46 4.05
CA ASP A 34 10.67 7.79 4.67
C ASP A 34 9.30 8.38 4.98
N LEU A 35 8.33 8.22 4.09
CA LEU A 35 6.96 8.66 4.32
C LEU A 35 6.30 7.91 5.46
N GLU A 36 6.47 6.58 5.49
CA GLU A 36 5.94 5.77 6.58
C GLU A 36 6.48 6.22 7.93
N ARG A 37 7.78 6.52 7.98
CA ARG A 37 8.43 7.00 9.19
C ARG A 37 7.96 8.39 9.57
N ARG A 38 7.78 9.28 8.58
CA ARG A 38 7.28 10.64 8.81
C ARG A 38 5.88 10.64 9.41
N PHE A 39 5.03 9.75 8.93
CA PHE A 39 3.65 9.61 9.42
C PHE A 39 3.53 8.64 10.59
N GLU A 40 4.67 8.14 11.10
CA GLU A 40 4.74 7.29 12.30
C GLU A 40 3.82 6.06 12.22
N THR A 41 3.77 5.42 11.04
CA THR A 41 2.87 4.29 10.81
C THR A 41 3.31 3.02 11.54
N ASP A 42 4.54 2.99 12.02
CA ASP A 42 5.10 1.91 12.83
C ASP A 42 4.82 2.05 14.32
N LEU A 43 4.29 3.22 14.74
CA LEU A 43 3.96 3.48 16.14
C LEU A 43 2.52 3.08 16.45
N PRO A 44 2.21 2.77 17.72
CA PRO A 44 0.83 2.46 18.10
C PRO A 44 -0.11 3.62 17.82
N VAL A 45 -1.36 3.29 17.44
CA VAL A 45 -2.42 4.28 17.19
C VAL A 45 -2.71 5.06 18.47
N PHE A 46 -2.80 4.36 19.60
CA PHE A 46 -3.01 4.98 20.90
C PHE A 46 -1.67 5.19 21.58
N GLN A 47 -1.33 6.46 21.80
CA GLN A 47 -0.09 6.84 22.47
C GLN A 47 -0.39 7.66 23.71
N GLY A 48 0.47 7.51 24.73
CA GLY A 48 0.33 8.18 26.00
C GLY A 48 -0.08 7.22 27.10
N LYS A 49 -0.25 7.76 28.29
CA LYS A 49 -0.69 6.97 29.45
C LYS A 49 -2.18 6.71 29.40
N ALA A 50 -2.62 5.60 30.02
CA ALA A 50 -4.03 5.29 30.11
C ALA A 50 -4.80 6.47 30.69
N GLY A 51 -5.91 6.85 30.04
CA GLY A 51 -6.72 7.99 30.43
C GLY A 51 -6.31 9.33 29.82
N SER A 52 -5.17 9.37 29.10
CA SER A 52 -4.68 10.60 28.46
C SER A 52 -4.72 10.53 26.92
N TYR A 53 -5.39 9.54 26.36
CA TYR A 53 -5.50 9.39 24.91
C TYR A 53 -6.43 10.45 24.32
N ASP A 54 -5.98 11.04 23.21
CA ASP A 54 -6.81 11.91 22.39
C ASP A 54 -7.46 11.05 21.29
N PRO A 55 -8.79 10.85 21.32
CA PRO A 55 -9.45 10.04 20.29
C PRO A 55 -9.28 10.58 18.88
N LEU A 56 -9.25 11.90 18.69
CA LEU A 56 -9.07 12.51 17.39
C LEU A 56 -7.66 12.25 16.85
N ASP A 57 -6.66 12.32 17.71
CA ASP A 57 -5.29 12.00 17.32
C ASP A 57 -5.16 10.52 16.94
N ALA A 58 -5.79 9.63 17.70
CA ALA A 58 -5.80 8.21 17.40
C ALA A 58 -6.46 7.92 16.03
N MET A 59 -7.58 8.57 15.75
CA MET A 59 -8.27 8.42 14.46
C MET A 59 -7.41 8.90 13.31
N ARG A 60 -6.70 10.02 13.49
CA ARG A 60 -5.78 10.54 12.47
C ARG A 60 -4.63 9.58 12.22
N ARG A 61 -4.03 9.02 13.26
CA ARG A 61 -2.94 8.05 13.13
C ARG A 61 -3.40 6.78 12.45
N ASP A 62 -4.60 6.32 12.75
CA ASP A 62 -5.18 5.14 12.12
C ASP A 62 -5.42 5.38 10.63
N ALA A 63 -5.93 6.55 10.26
CA ALA A 63 -6.14 6.91 8.84
C ALA A 63 -4.82 6.94 8.07
N HIS A 64 -3.76 7.50 8.64
CA HIS A 64 -2.43 7.51 8.02
C HIS A 64 -1.92 6.07 7.82
N ARG A 65 -2.04 5.25 8.86
CA ARG A 65 -1.62 3.85 8.80
C ARG A 65 -2.37 3.09 7.72
N GLU A 66 -3.67 3.32 7.60
CA GLU A 66 -4.50 2.65 6.59
C GLU A 66 -4.02 2.95 5.17
N ILE A 67 -3.66 4.19 4.87
CA ILE A 67 -3.15 4.58 3.56
C ILE A 67 -1.93 3.73 3.19
N PHE A 68 -0.96 3.61 4.10
CA PHE A 68 0.27 2.86 3.83
C PHE A 68 0.02 1.36 3.78
N LEU A 69 -0.92 0.84 4.55
CA LEU A 69 -1.32 -0.56 4.46
C LEU A 69 -1.92 -0.88 3.09
N VAL A 70 -2.74 0.02 2.55
CA VAL A 70 -3.30 -0.13 1.19
C VAL A 70 -2.18 -0.15 0.16
N ILE A 71 -1.24 0.79 0.23
CA ILE A 71 -0.11 0.84 -0.70
C ILE A 71 0.70 -0.46 -0.64
N ARG A 72 1.06 -0.91 0.54
CA ARG A 72 1.84 -2.14 0.73
C ARG A 72 1.10 -3.37 0.21
N HIS A 73 -0.21 -3.44 0.46
CA HIS A 73 -1.03 -4.54 -0.03
C HIS A 73 -1.08 -4.56 -1.56
N GLN A 74 -1.28 -3.41 -2.19
CA GLN A 74 -1.31 -3.30 -3.65
C GLN A 74 0.04 -3.68 -4.27
N LEU A 75 1.14 -3.31 -3.64
CA LEU A 75 2.48 -3.70 -4.09
C LEU A 75 2.66 -5.22 -4.02
N GLU A 76 2.19 -5.86 -2.96
CA GLU A 76 2.29 -7.32 -2.82
C GLU A 76 1.47 -8.02 -3.90
N LEU A 77 0.25 -7.55 -4.17
CA LEU A 77 -0.58 -8.11 -5.25
C LEU A 77 0.11 -7.94 -6.60
N ALA A 78 0.74 -6.80 -6.85
CA ALA A 78 1.46 -6.54 -8.09
C ALA A 78 2.64 -7.49 -8.26
N ARG A 79 3.38 -7.76 -7.19
CA ARG A 79 4.49 -8.73 -7.20
C ARG A 79 4.00 -10.13 -7.53
N GLN A 80 2.88 -10.53 -6.94
CA GLN A 80 2.27 -11.84 -7.22
C GLN A 80 1.84 -11.94 -8.68
N GLU A 81 1.22 -10.90 -9.23
CA GLU A 81 0.80 -10.86 -10.62
C GLU A 81 2.00 -10.95 -11.57
N ALA A 82 3.08 -10.22 -11.27
CA ALA A 82 4.31 -10.26 -12.06
C ALA A 82 4.94 -11.66 -12.04
N THR A 83 4.94 -12.31 -10.90
CA THR A 83 5.47 -13.68 -10.74
C THR A 83 4.65 -14.67 -11.56
N ARG A 84 3.32 -14.57 -11.51
CA ARG A 84 2.44 -15.45 -12.29
C ARG A 84 2.68 -15.29 -13.79
N THR A 85 2.79 -14.06 -14.27
CA THR A 85 3.06 -13.78 -15.67
C THR A 85 4.40 -14.37 -16.11
N ARG A 86 5.43 -14.23 -15.26
CA ARG A 86 6.76 -14.78 -15.53
C ARG A 86 6.73 -16.31 -15.59
N GLN A 87 6.06 -16.96 -14.64
CA GLN A 87 5.92 -18.42 -14.62
C GLN A 87 5.18 -18.93 -15.85
N HIS A 88 4.13 -18.24 -16.27
CA HIS A 88 3.36 -18.62 -17.44
C HIS A 88 4.20 -18.51 -18.72
N ASN A 89 5.04 -17.49 -18.83
CA ASN A 89 5.90 -17.29 -20.00
C ASN A 89 7.05 -18.29 -20.08
N ASP A 90 7.46 -18.86 -18.93
CA ASP A 90 8.54 -19.85 -18.88
C ASP A 90 8.06 -21.27 -19.23
N GLU A 91 6.77 -21.48 -19.34
CA GLU A 91 6.18 -22.74 -19.80
C GLU A 91 5.99 -22.72 -21.31
#